data_f11ab8199256cd2521bb35fa881f3229
#
_entry.id   f11ab8199256cd2521bb35fa881f3229
#
_cell.length_a   1.000
_cell.length_b   1.000
_cell.length_c   1.000
_cell.angle_alpha   90.00
_cell.angle_beta   90.00
_cell.angle_gamma   90.00
#
_symmetry.space_group_name_H-M   'P 1'
#
loop_
_entity.id
_entity.type
_entity.pdbx_description
1 polymer ?
#
loop_
_entity_poly.entity_id
_entity_poly.type
_entity_poly.pdbx_seq_one_letter_code
_entity_poly.pdbx_strand_id
1 'polypeptide(L)'
;YVADRVICNGDPPTVYQQMLPGETRSKRAIPEAATKYSMGLYVMFFGTRKQYPDVAHHTIWMGPRYRELLADIFDRKILADDFSLYLHRPTATDSSFAPEGCDSFYVLCPVPNLLGDVDWEVEGPRLRDRIVAALEETIMPGLGEAITDDFWMTPEDFKRDYRSMHGAGFSIAPIFTQSAWFRYHNRDPHIPNLYFSAA
;
A
#
# COMPACT_ATOMS: atom_id res chain seq x y z
N TYR A 1 -7.14 -14.84 -25.91
CA TYR A 1 -5.76 -15.13 -26.27
C TYR A 1 -5.41 -16.55 -25.81
N VAL A 2 -4.57 -17.24 -26.56
CA VAL A 2 -3.97 -18.54 -26.19
C VAL A 2 -2.48 -18.30 -26.00
N ALA A 3 -1.92 -18.79 -24.88
CA ALA A 3 -0.51 -18.62 -24.55
C ALA A 3 0.07 -19.91 -23.96
N ASP A 4 1.33 -20.21 -24.26
CA ASP A 4 2.03 -21.38 -23.72
C ASP A 4 2.34 -21.22 -22.22
N ARG A 5 2.52 -19.97 -21.77
CA ARG A 5 2.81 -19.61 -20.38
C ARG A 5 2.10 -18.32 -20.02
N VAL A 6 1.60 -18.25 -18.79
CA VAL A 6 0.99 -17.06 -18.19
C VAL A 6 1.79 -16.68 -16.97
N ILE A 7 2.30 -15.44 -16.94
CA ILE A 7 2.95 -14.85 -15.78
C ILE A 7 1.97 -13.82 -15.23
N CYS A 8 1.44 -14.08 -14.05
CA CYS A 8 0.45 -13.24 -13.40
C CYS A 8 1.12 -12.33 -12.37
N ASN A 9 0.90 -11.01 -12.51
CA ASN A 9 1.32 -9.99 -11.57
C ASN A 9 0.16 -9.54 -10.65
N GLY A 10 -0.99 -10.19 -10.73
CA GLY A 10 -2.14 -9.89 -9.87
C GLY A 10 -2.03 -10.53 -8.49
N ASP A 11 -2.82 -10.00 -7.55
CA ASP A 11 -2.94 -10.53 -6.19
C ASP A 11 -3.41 -12.00 -6.22
N PRO A 12 -2.62 -12.97 -5.73
CA PRO A 12 -2.95 -14.39 -5.82
C PRO A 12 -4.33 -14.77 -5.25
N PRO A 13 -4.77 -14.26 -4.08
CA PRO A 13 -6.15 -14.49 -3.61
C PRO A 13 -7.21 -14.12 -4.65
N THR A 14 -7.08 -12.95 -5.27
CA THR A 14 -8.02 -12.50 -6.31
C THR A 14 -7.95 -13.38 -7.56
N VAL A 15 -6.76 -13.75 -8.00
CA VAL A 15 -6.59 -14.63 -9.17
C VAL A 15 -7.29 -15.98 -8.94
N TYR A 16 -7.03 -16.61 -7.80
CA TYR A 16 -7.64 -17.89 -7.47
C TYR A 16 -9.14 -17.83 -7.23
N GLN A 17 -9.64 -16.75 -6.65
CA GLN A 17 -11.05 -16.63 -6.31
C GLN A 17 -11.92 -16.10 -7.44
N GLN A 18 -11.37 -15.26 -8.33
CA GLN A 18 -12.18 -14.50 -9.29
C GLN A 18 -11.79 -14.73 -10.75
N MET A 19 -10.53 -15.07 -11.04
CA MET A 19 -10.04 -15.09 -12.43
C MET A 19 -9.90 -16.50 -13.00
N LEU A 20 -9.74 -17.54 -12.17
CA LEU A 20 -9.64 -18.91 -12.64
C LEU A 20 -11.03 -19.59 -12.72
N PRO A 21 -11.22 -20.56 -13.64
CA PRO A 21 -12.45 -21.34 -13.74
C PRO A 21 -12.79 -22.06 -12.45
N GLY A 22 -14.11 -22.28 -12.18
CA GLY A 22 -14.63 -22.77 -10.91
C GLY A 22 -14.03 -24.07 -10.40
N GLU A 23 -13.78 -25.06 -11.27
CA GLU A 23 -13.16 -26.34 -10.88
C GLU A 23 -11.70 -26.18 -10.42
N THR A 24 -10.98 -25.25 -11.03
CA THR A 24 -9.59 -24.92 -10.67
C THR A 24 -9.53 -24.10 -9.39
N ARG A 25 -10.52 -23.21 -9.21
CA ARG A 25 -10.68 -22.34 -8.05
C ARG A 25 -10.78 -23.12 -6.74
N SER A 26 -11.61 -24.16 -6.71
CA SER A 26 -11.95 -24.92 -5.48
C SER A 26 -10.75 -25.67 -4.87
N LYS A 27 -9.70 -25.93 -5.64
CA LYS A 27 -8.54 -26.71 -5.21
C LYS A 27 -7.40 -25.87 -4.62
N ARG A 28 -7.48 -24.54 -4.68
CA ARG A 28 -6.33 -23.66 -4.44
C ARG A 28 -6.60 -22.41 -3.63
N ALA A 29 -7.79 -21.87 -3.65
CA ALA A 29 -8.11 -20.73 -2.81
C ALA A 29 -7.96 -21.15 -1.35
N ILE A 30 -7.04 -20.52 -0.62
CA ILE A 30 -7.06 -20.59 0.84
C ILE A 30 -8.42 -20.01 1.24
N PRO A 31 -9.21 -20.72 2.08
CA PRO A 31 -10.49 -20.19 2.51
C PRO A 31 -10.34 -18.80 3.10
N GLU A 32 -11.17 -17.87 2.70
CA GLU A 32 -11.10 -16.47 3.16
C GLU A 32 -11.12 -16.37 4.68
N ALA A 33 -11.95 -17.21 5.34
CA ALA A 33 -12.03 -17.29 6.79
C ALA A 33 -10.73 -17.74 7.49
N ALA A 34 -9.82 -18.40 6.76
CA ALA A 34 -8.52 -18.83 7.26
C ALA A 34 -7.38 -17.87 6.87
N THR A 35 -7.67 -16.86 6.04
CA THR A 35 -6.68 -15.95 5.50
C THR A 35 -6.65 -14.64 6.30
N LYS A 36 -5.46 -14.24 6.76
CA LYS A 36 -5.22 -12.90 7.28
C LYS A 36 -4.62 -12.04 6.17
N TYR A 37 -5.20 -10.88 5.94
CA TYR A 37 -4.72 -9.91 4.95
C TYR A 37 -3.81 -8.88 5.60
N SER A 38 -2.88 -8.32 4.83
CA SER A 38 -2.04 -7.23 5.28
C SER A 38 -2.89 -5.97 5.52
N MET A 39 -2.27 -4.97 6.13
CA MET A 39 -2.87 -3.64 6.22
C MET A 39 -3.19 -3.09 4.84
N GLY A 40 -4.11 -2.14 4.79
CA GLY A 40 -4.29 -1.23 3.68
C GLY A 40 -3.19 -0.17 3.65
N LEU A 41 -3.11 0.54 2.55
CA LEU A 41 -2.18 1.66 2.39
C LEU A 41 -2.96 2.89 1.95
N TYR A 42 -2.62 4.01 2.58
CA TYR A 42 -2.88 5.33 2.04
C TYR A 42 -1.57 5.83 1.45
N VAL A 43 -1.54 6.10 0.15
CA VAL A 43 -0.34 6.56 -0.53
C VAL A 43 -0.63 7.91 -1.17
N MET A 44 0.08 8.94 -0.70
CA MET A 44 -0.02 10.29 -1.25
C MET A 44 1.21 10.60 -2.09
N PHE A 45 1.01 11.11 -3.28
CA PHE A 45 2.04 11.60 -4.19
C PHE A 45 1.93 13.11 -4.26
N PHE A 46 3.07 13.82 -4.21
CA PHE A 46 3.07 15.28 -4.33
C PHE A 46 4.36 15.85 -4.89
N GLY A 47 4.24 16.97 -5.59
CA GLY A 47 5.34 17.80 -6.05
C GLY A 47 5.45 19.07 -5.22
N THR A 48 6.68 19.59 -5.06
CA THR A 48 6.93 20.83 -4.34
C THR A 48 7.72 21.83 -5.19
N ARG A 49 7.41 23.13 -5.04
CA ARG A 49 8.10 24.23 -5.73
C ARG A 49 9.44 24.61 -5.09
N LYS A 50 9.85 23.93 -4.05
CA LYS A 50 11.16 24.08 -3.41
C LYS A 50 11.73 22.70 -3.03
N GLN A 51 13.03 22.65 -2.80
CA GLN A 51 13.71 21.43 -2.37
C GLN A 51 13.78 21.32 -0.84
N TYR A 52 13.81 20.06 -0.36
CA TYR A 52 13.99 19.71 1.05
C TYR A 52 15.27 18.86 1.22
N PRO A 53 16.46 19.47 1.14
CA PRO A 53 17.73 18.72 1.10
C PRO A 53 17.99 17.87 2.33
N ASP A 54 17.42 18.24 3.49
CA ASP A 54 17.56 17.51 4.74
C ASP A 54 16.67 16.27 4.83
N VAL A 55 15.72 16.08 3.90
CA VAL A 55 14.93 14.87 3.80
C VAL A 55 15.69 13.83 2.98
N ALA A 56 16.02 12.70 3.59
CA ALA A 56 16.74 11.60 2.92
C ALA A 56 15.87 10.96 1.81
N HIS A 57 16.53 10.22 0.90
CA HIS A 57 15.84 9.45 -0.15
C HIS A 57 14.75 8.55 0.43
N HIS A 58 15.03 7.89 1.54
CA HIS A 58 14.08 7.09 2.33
C HIS A 58 14.06 7.61 3.76
N THR A 59 12.89 7.99 4.24
CA THR A 59 12.70 8.47 5.61
C THR A 59 11.54 7.73 6.26
N ILE A 60 11.77 7.19 7.46
CA ILE A 60 10.71 6.64 8.31
C ILE A 60 10.39 7.69 9.37
N TRP A 61 9.17 8.18 9.36
CA TRP A 61 8.61 9.07 10.37
C TRP A 61 7.73 8.27 11.31
N MET A 62 8.10 8.20 12.59
CA MET A 62 7.41 7.35 13.57
C MET A 62 6.43 8.16 14.40
N GLY A 63 5.19 7.73 14.44
CA GLY A 63 4.18 8.26 15.36
C GLY A 63 4.45 7.85 16.82
N PRO A 64 3.77 8.52 17.79
CA PRO A 64 4.06 8.34 19.22
C PRO A 64 3.60 6.99 19.79
N ARG A 65 2.57 6.34 19.21
CA ARG A 65 1.94 5.11 19.74
C ARG A 65 2.16 3.90 18.85
N TYR A 66 3.41 3.57 18.54
CA TYR A 66 3.71 2.56 17.52
C TYR A 66 3.01 1.20 17.72
N ARG A 67 3.01 0.65 18.93
CA ARG A 67 2.38 -0.67 19.20
C ARG A 67 0.86 -0.61 19.16
N GLU A 68 0.29 0.41 19.76
CA GLU A 68 -1.15 0.65 19.78
C GLU A 68 -1.68 0.93 18.37
N LEU A 69 -0.90 1.68 17.56
CA LEU A 69 -1.21 1.93 16.16
C LEU A 69 -1.28 0.63 15.35
N LEU A 70 -0.34 -0.30 15.56
CA LEU A 70 -0.40 -1.62 14.92
C LEU A 70 -1.66 -2.40 15.34
N ALA A 71 -2.03 -2.36 16.61
CA ALA A 71 -3.27 -2.99 17.09
C ALA A 71 -4.52 -2.33 16.50
N ASP A 72 -4.53 -0.99 16.35
CA ASP A 72 -5.63 -0.28 15.68
C ASP A 72 -5.77 -0.73 14.22
N ILE A 73 -4.66 -0.82 13.48
CA ILE A 73 -4.65 -1.20 12.06
C ILE A 73 -5.01 -2.68 11.85
N PHE A 74 -4.35 -3.59 12.59
CA PHE A 74 -4.43 -5.02 12.30
C PHE A 74 -5.54 -5.76 13.06
N ASP A 75 -5.82 -5.36 14.29
CA ASP A 75 -6.76 -6.07 15.15
C ASP A 75 -8.12 -5.37 15.21
N ARG A 76 -8.14 -4.07 15.54
CA ARG A 76 -9.38 -3.29 15.69
C ARG A 76 -9.93 -2.81 14.35
N LYS A 77 -9.08 -2.69 13.33
CA LYS A 77 -9.43 -2.21 11.99
C LYS A 77 -10.03 -0.81 11.97
N ILE A 78 -9.46 0.07 12.78
CA ILE A 78 -9.87 1.48 12.86
C ILE A 78 -8.78 2.39 12.34
N LEU A 79 -9.16 3.52 11.75
CA LEU A 79 -8.25 4.59 11.39
C LEU A 79 -7.96 5.40 12.65
N ALA A 80 -6.72 5.31 13.15
CA ALA A 80 -6.29 6.05 14.32
C ALA A 80 -6.04 7.54 14.01
N ASP A 81 -6.03 8.36 15.06
CA ASP A 81 -5.69 9.79 14.93
C ASP A 81 -4.20 10.00 14.67
N ASP A 82 -3.34 9.14 15.22
CA ASP A 82 -1.91 9.13 14.96
C ASP A 82 -1.55 8.12 13.87
N PHE A 83 -0.38 8.30 13.28
CA PHE A 83 0.11 7.47 12.19
C PHE A 83 1.64 7.41 12.21
N SER A 84 2.20 6.50 11.41
CA SER A 84 3.60 6.47 11.02
C SER A 84 3.69 6.50 9.51
N LEU A 85 4.77 7.06 8.97
CA LEU A 85 4.92 7.30 7.54
C LEU A 85 6.23 6.71 7.03
N TYR A 86 6.20 6.21 5.82
CA TYR A 86 7.37 6.07 4.98
C TYR A 86 7.33 7.17 3.92
N LEU A 87 8.36 8.00 3.90
CA LEU A 87 8.52 9.09 2.94
C LEU A 87 9.62 8.75 1.96
N HIS A 88 9.36 8.85 0.69
CA HIS A 88 10.30 8.62 -0.40
C HIS A 88 10.51 9.91 -1.20
N ARG A 89 11.78 10.31 -1.34
CA ARG A 89 12.22 11.48 -2.11
C ARG A 89 13.18 11.02 -3.20
N PRO A 90 12.71 10.62 -4.41
CA PRO A 90 13.58 10.15 -5.49
C PRO A 90 14.55 11.20 -5.99
N THR A 91 14.19 12.49 -5.93
CA THR A 91 15.03 13.62 -6.31
C THR A 91 16.31 13.76 -5.48
N ALA A 92 16.37 13.12 -4.30
CA ALA A 92 17.61 13.03 -3.52
C ALA A 92 18.73 12.24 -4.22
N THR A 93 18.39 11.36 -5.16
CA THR A 93 19.34 10.52 -5.92
C THR A 93 19.38 10.91 -7.38
N ASP A 94 18.23 11.24 -7.97
CA ASP A 94 18.11 11.62 -9.38
C ASP A 94 17.24 12.86 -9.51
N SER A 95 17.88 14.00 -9.76
CA SER A 95 17.19 15.27 -9.91
C SER A 95 16.22 15.35 -11.10
N SER A 96 16.29 14.41 -12.05
CA SER A 96 15.39 14.38 -13.21
C SER A 96 13.94 14.02 -12.86
N PHE A 97 13.67 13.57 -11.62
CA PHE A 97 12.31 13.28 -11.13
C PHE A 97 11.48 14.52 -10.78
N ALA A 98 12.05 15.73 -10.88
CA ALA A 98 11.32 16.99 -10.73
C ALA A 98 11.98 18.09 -11.58
N PRO A 99 11.26 19.20 -11.87
CA PRO A 99 11.86 20.40 -12.46
C PRO A 99 12.98 20.97 -11.59
N GLU A 100 13.87 21.77 -12.19
CA GLU A 100 14.96 22.43 -11.45
C GLU A 100 14.43 23.23 -10.25
N GLY A 101 15.05 23.06 -9.09
CA GLY A 101 14.64 23.71 -7.83
C GLY A 101 13.42 23.11 -7.15
N CYS A 102 12.82 22.07 -7.72
CA CYS A 102 11.67 21.36 -7.19
C CYS A 102 12.05 19.99 -6.60
N ASP A 103 11.13 19.39 -5.87
CA ASP A 103 11.21 18.00 -5.42
C ASP A 103 9.93 17.25 -5.73
N SER A 104 10.04 15.92 -5.83
CA SER A 104 8.90 15.00 -5.88
C SER A 104 8.97 14.00 -4.72
N PHE A 105 7.80 13.63 -4.22
CA PHE A 105 7.66 12.75 -3.07
C PHE A 105 6.53 11.75 -3.25
N TYR A 106 6.63 10.60 -2.58
CA TYR A 106 5.46 9.89 -2.12
C TYR A 106 5.56 9.56 -0.64
N VAL A 107 4.41 9.57 0.03
CA VAL A 107 4.23 9.17 1.42
C VAL A 107 3.35 7.94 1.45
N LEU A 108 3.81 6.90 2.14
CA LEU A 108 3.01 5.72 2.44
C LEU A 108 2.66 5.73 3.92
N CYS A 109 1.36 5.71 4.20
CA CYS A 109 0.79 5.60 5.53
C CYS A 109 0.07 4.25 5.65
N PRO A 110 0.52 3.34 6.53
CA PRO A 110 -0.22 2.13 6.85
C PRO A 110 -1.57 2.47 7.51
N VAL A 111 -2.64 1.89 7.00
CA VAL A 111 -4.01 2.12 7.46
C VAL A 111 -4.77 0.79 7.53
N PRO A 112 -5.96 0.71 8.16
CA PRO A 112 -6.80 -0.48 8.09
C PRO A 112 -7.13 -0.83 6.64
N ASN A 113 -7.19 -2.12 6.32
CA ASN A 113 -7.77 -2.57 5.07
C ASN A 113 -9.31 -2.50 5.11
N LEU A 114 -9.99 -2.80 4.00
CA LEU A 114 -11.45 -2.69 3.86
C LEU A 114 -12.26 -3.75 4.65
N LEU A 115 -11.64 -4.47 5.58
CA LEU A 115 -12.34 -5.18 6.64
C LEU A 115 -12.70 -4.27 7.82
N GLY A 116 -12.14 -3.05 7.85
CA GLY A 116 -12.56 -1.95 8.73
C GLY A 116 -13.63 -1.09 8.06
N ASP A 117 -14.44 -0.43 8.89
CA ASP A 117 -15.50 0.48 8.44
C ASP A 117 -14.97 1.92 8.43
N VAL A 118 -14.18 2.26 7.40
CA VAL A 118 -13.62 3.61 7.20
C VAL A 118 -14.21 4.21 5.94
N ASP A 119 -14.86 5.36 6.07
CA ASP A 119 -15.35 6.15 4.93
C ASP A 119 -14.19 6.92 4.29
N TRP A 120 -13.60 6.35 3.25
CA TRP A 120 -12.44 6.93 2.57
C TRP A 120 -12.76 8.16 1.74
N GLU A 121 -14.01 8.39 1.35
CA GLU A 121 -14.41 9.65 0.70
C GLU A 121 -14.28 10.83 1.66
N VAL A 122 -14.58 10.59 2.95
CA VAL A 122 -14.49 11.59 4.02
C VAL A 122 -13.08 11.63 4.65
N GLU A 123 -12.54 10.46 4.99
CA GLU A 123 -11.26 10.38 5.74
C GLU A 123 -10.01 10.55 4.85
N GLY A 124 -10.11 10.27 3.55
CA GLY A 124 -8.98 10.45 2.63
C GLY A 124 -8.44 11.89 2.61
N PRO A 125 -9.27 12.91 2.34
CA PRO A 125 -8.85 14.32 2.40
C PRO A 125 -8.35 14.75 3.79
N ARG A 126 -9.01 14.30 4.86
CA ARG A 126 -8.62 14.60 6.25
C ARG A 126 -7.25 14.04 6.60
N LEU A 127 -6.97 12.81 6.17
CA LEU A 127 -5.67 12.17 6.39
C LEU A 127 -4.57 12.88 5.61
N ARG A 128 -4.84 13.30 4.37
CA ARG A 128 -3.95 14.16 3.58
C ARG A 128 -3.54 15.40 4.37
N ASP A 129 -4.51 16.12 4.90
CA ASP A 129 -4.24 17.38 5.63
C ASP A 129 -3.46 17.13 6.93
N ARG A 130 -3.77 16.07 7.66
CA ARG A 130 -3.01 15.65 8.87
C ARG A 130 -1.57 15.27 8.53
N ILE A 131 -1.34 14.55 7.43
CA ILE A 131 0.01 14.17 6.98
C ILE A 131 0.82 15.42 6.62
N VAL A 132 0.24 16.33 5.84
CA VAL A 132 0.91 17.59 5.46
C VAL A 132 1.26 18.39 6.70
N ALA A 133 0.33 18.57 7.63
CA ALA A 133 0.58 19.31 8.87
C ALA A 133 1.70 18.68 9.71
N ALA A 134 1.70 17.35 9.88
CA ALA A 134 2.73 16.66 10.65
C ALA A 134 4.13 16.75 10.02
N LEU A 135 4.22 16.65 8.70
CA LEU A 135 5.49 16.80 7.98
C LEU A 135 5.98 18.27 8.02
N GLU A 136 5.07 19.24 7.89
CA GLU A 136 5.37 20.66 7.97
C GLU A 136 5.93 21.06 9.34
N GLU A 137 5.30 20.58 10.40
CA GLU A 137 5.71 20.85 11.78
C GLU A 137 7.08 20.25 12.12
N THR A 138 7.48 19.16 11.46
CA THR A 138 8.65 18.38 11.87
C THR A 138 9.84 18.46 10.92
N ILE A 139 9.71 18.00 9.69
CA ILE A 139 10.85 17.78 8.78
C ILE A 139 10.75 18.54 7.45
N MET A 140 9.58 19.14 7.14
CA MET A 140 9.35 19.84 5.87
C MET A 140 8.72 21.23 6.09
N PRO A 141 9.39 22.19 6.74
CA PRO A 141 8.81 23.49 7.05
C PRO A 141 8.26 24.21 5.83
N GLY A 142 7.03 24.74 5.91
CA GLY A 142 6.31 25.41 4.84
C GLY A 142 5.86 24.47 3.71
N LEU A 143 5.57 23.19 4.04
CA LEU A 143 5.14 22.19 3.06
C LEU A 143 3.80 22.55 2.43
N GLY A 144 2.82 22.99 3.23
CA GLY A 144 1.48 23.31 2.74
C GLY A 144 1.48 24.34 1.61
N GLU A 145 2.32 25.39 1.73
CA GLU A 145 2.50 26.39 0.67
C GLU A 145 3.37 25.91 -0.48
N ALA A 146 4.28 24.95 -0.22
CA ALA A 146 5.22 24.46 -1.22
C ALA A 146 4.62 23.45 -2.19
N ILE A 147 3.59 22.71 -1.80
CA ILE A 147 2.90 21.73 -2.65
C ILE A 147 2.32 22.43 -3.87
N THR A 148 2.63 21.92 -5.06
CA THR A 148 2.12 22.42 -6.34
C THR A 148 0.99 21.58 -6.89
N ASP A 149 1.05 20.29 -6.63
CA ASP A 149 0.05 19.30 -7.04
C ASP A 149 0.17 18.09 -6.15
N ASP A 150 -0.96 17.45 -5.83
CA ASP A 150 -0.99 16.20 -5.08
C ASP A 150 -2.18 15.33 -5.48
N PHE A 151 -2.03 14.03 -5.28
CA PHE A 151 -3.12 13.06 -5.32
C PHE A 151 -2.80 11.91 -4.36
N TRP A 152 -3.83 11.14 -4.01
CA TRP A 152 -3.66 9.99 -3.12
C TRP A 152 -4.46 8.79 -3.60
N MET A 153 -4.04 7.63 -3.11
CA MET A 153 -4.73 6.36 -3.26
C MET A 153 -5.08 5.80 -1.88
N THR A 154 -6.30 5.32 -1.76
CA THR A 154 -6.85 4.69 -0.56
C THR A 154 -6.93 3.17 -0.73
N PRO A 155 -7.25 2.39 0.31
CA PRO A 155 -7.54 0.96 0.15
C PRO A 155 -8.64 0.64 -0.86
N GLU A 156 -9.59 1.55 -1.10
CA GLU A 156 -10.62 1.38 -2.14
C GLU A 156 -10.02 1.44 -3.54
N ASP A 157 -9.06 2.36 -3.76
CA ASP A 157 -8.33 2.46 -5.02
C ASP A 157 -7.48 1.21 -5.25
N PHE A 158 -6.81 0.70 -4.21
CA PHE A 158 -6.07 -0.56 -4.31
C PHE A 158 -6.98 -1.74 -4.69
N LYS A 159 -8.18 -1.81 -4.13
CA LYS A 159 -9.17 -2.83 -4.51
C LYS A 159 -9.67 -2.64 -5.93
N ARG A 160 -9.97 -1.39 -6.34
CA ARG A 160 -10.52 -1.08 -7.67
C ARG A 160 -9.48 -1.29 -8.77
N ASP A 161 -8.29 -0.72 -8.61
CA ASP A 161 -7.31 -0.57 -9.69
C ASP A 161 -6.34 -1.76 -9.74
N TYR A 162 -5.91 -2.27 -8.59
CA TYR A 162 -5.01 -3.44 -8.52
C TYR A 162 -5.73 -4.74 -8.18
N ARG A 163 -7.04 -4.70 -7.94
CA ARG A 163 -7.85 -5.86 -7.52
C ARG A 163 -7.30 -6.54 -6.27
N SER A 164 -6.64 -5.79 -5.40
CA SER A 164 -6.16 -6.30 -4.12
C SER A 164 -7.32 -6.73 -3.24
N MET A 165 -7.27 -7.95 -2.72
CA MET A 165 -8.30 -8.46 -1.85
C MET A 165 -8.41 -7.58 -0.59
N HIS A 166 -9.61 -7.08 -0.31
CA HIS A 166 -9.89 -6.13 0.78
C HIS A 166 -9.03 -4.83 0.76
N GLY A 167 -8.51 -4.44 -0.40
CA GLY A 167 -7.64 -3.26 -0.50
C GLY A 167 -6.32 -3.39 0.27
N ALA A 168 -5.89 -4.63 0.53
CA ALA A 168 -4.64 -4.91 1.23
C ALA A 168 -3.43 -4.46 0.39
N GLY A 169 -2.50 -3.75 1.01
CA GLY A 169 -1.34 -3.20 0.31
C GLY A 169 -0.30 -4.24 -0.08
N PHE A 170 -0.23 -5.37 0.64
CA PHE A 170 0.76 -6.43 0.45
C PHE A 170 0.14 -7.84 0.40
N SER A 171 -1.07 -7.97 -0.16
CA SER A 171 -1.76 -9.25 -0.26
C SER A 171 -2.02 -9.87 1.12
N ILE A 172 -1.74 -11.17 1.31
CA ILE A 172 -1.89 -11.85 2.59
C ILE A 172 -0.81 -11.38 3.60
N ALA A 173 -1.17 -11.33 4.87
CA ALA A 173 -0.29 -10.87 5.93
C ALA A 173 0.97 -11.75 6.05
N PRO A 174 2.16 -11.17 6.28
CA PRO A 174 3.43 -11.90 6.39
C PRO A 174 3.59 -12.54 7.79
N ILE A 175 2.57 -13.25 8.27
CA ILE A 175 2.65 -14.05 9.49
C ILE A 175 3.30 -15.40 9.19
N PHE A 176 3.82 -16.08 10.22
CA PHE A 176 4.56 -17.35 10.06
C PHE A 176 3.81 -18.37 9.22
N THR A 177 2.51 -18.56 9.49
CA THR A 177 1.65 -19.53 8.79
C THR A 177 1.27 -19.13 7.36
N GLN A 178 1.64 -17.93 6.91
CA GLN A 178 1.37 -17.39 5.58
C GLN A 178 2.63 -16.84 4.89
N SER A 179 3.82 -17.18 5.40
CA SER A 179 5.10 -16.69 4.88
C SER A 179 5.94 -17.83 4.33
N ALA A 180 6.95 -17.49 3.54
CA ALA A 180 7.90 -18.44 2.97
C ALA A 180 7.19 -19.62 2.28
N TRP A 181 7.40 -20.85 2.76
CA TRP A 181 6.79 -22.05 2.18
C TRP A 181 5.26 -22.08 2.22
N PHE A 182 4.66 -21.42 3.19
CA PHE A 182 3.20 -21.39 3.37
C PHE A 182 2.51 -20.30 2.53
N ARG A 183 3.29 -19.46 1.83
CA ARG A 183 2.76 -18.43 0.93
C ARG A 183 2.45 -19.03 -0.45
N TYR A 184 1.70 -18.31 -1.29
CA TYR A 184 1.51 -18.68 -2.69
C TYR A 184 2.85 -18.82 -3.40
N HIS A 185 3.06 -19.93 -4.11
CA HIS A 185 4.31 -20.21 -4.81
C HIS A 185 4.39 -19.48 -6.17
N ASN A 186 5.59 -19.17 -6.61
CA ASN A 186 5.81 -18.55 -7.93
C ASN A 186 5.34 -19.40 -9.11
N ARG A 187 5.21 -20.70 -8.95
CA ARG A 187 4.63 -21.60 -9.94
C ARG A 187 3.45 -22.32 -9.35
N ASP A 188 2.31 -22.27 -10.05
CA ASP A 188 1.15 -23.07 -9.65
C ASP A 188 1.45 -24.57 -9.79
N PRO A 189 1.29 -25.38 -8.74
CA PRO A 189 1.60 -26.81 -8.80
C PRO A 189 0.56 -27.64 -9.54
N HIS A 190 -0.60 -27.09 -9.95
CA HIS A 190 -1.66 -27.81 -10.65
C HIS A 190 -1.94 -27.26 -12.05
N ILE A 191 -1.56 -25.97 -12.31
CA ILE A 191 -1.65 -25.36 -13.62
C ILE A 191 -0.20 -25.17 -14.10
N PRO A 192 0.34 -26.10 -14.91
CA PRO A 192 1.79 -26.17 -15.16
C PRO A 192 2.37 -24.96 -15.90
N ASN A 193 1.55 -24.16 -16.55
CA ASN A 193 1.93 -22.99 -17.30
C ASN A 193 1.54 -21.66 -16.63
N LEU A 194 1.03 -21.68 -15.36
CA LEU A 194 0.71 -20.49 -14.58
C LEU A 194 1.83 -20.18 -13.58
N TYR A 195 2.31 -18.94 -13.64
CA TYR A 195 3.34 -18.40 -12.75
C TYR A 195 2.86 -17.10 -12.11
N PHE A 196 3.35 -16.82 -10.90
CA PHE A 196 3.12 -15.59 -10.18
C PHE A 196 4.43 -14.84 -9.99
N SER A 197 4.42 -13.52 -10.26
CA SER A 197 5.55 -12.62 -10.05
C SER A 197 5.27 -11.58 -8.94
N ALA A 198 4.07 -11.55 -8.40
CA ALA A 198 3.68 -10.70 -7.28
C ALA A 198 3.72 -11.47 -5.96
N ALA A 199 3.81 -10.69 -4.88
CA ALA A 199 4.02 -11.15 -3.51
C ALA A 199 2.92 -12.07 -2.95
#